data_2faafd1fcae42b0c5b7d2a70a46ca872
#
_entry.id   2faafd1fcae42b0c5b7d2a70a46ca872
#
_cell.length_a   1.000
_cell.length_b   1.000
_cell.length_c   1.000
_cell.angle_alpha   90.00
_cell.angle_beta   90.00
_cell.angle_gamma   90.00
#
_symmetry.space_group_name_H-M   'P 1'
#
loop_
_entity.id
_entity.type
_entity.pdbx_description
1 polymer ?
#
loop_
_entity_poly.entity_id
_entity_poly.type
_entity_poly.pdbx_seq_one_letter_code
_entity_poly.pdbx_strand_id
1 'polypeptide(L)'
;VSPRAGTVHRDEALLVLADGSVFEGEAFGAVPADGVSTGEAVFNTVLSGYQEVITDPSYAGQVIAFTYPHIGNYGVNPTDDEAVRPHCRGVIVRDLADAPSNYRSHGTLEAFLAGHGVSGITGIDTRRLTRHLRDHGSVPCAFGTAGEADLLAAALTAIPTDGRDLVSTVTTPTVFTRGSGPYRVVAFDFGIKEAMLRQLGDLATVTVVPASTPADAVLGLAPDGIFLSNGPGDPAALPGIIGEVQRLVDHGSVPVFGICLGHQLLACALGATTYKLPFGHHGGNHPVRRTETGRVEITSQNHNYAVAADSLGRTEVTHVNLNDGVIEGLRSTDVPAFSVQYHPEGGPGPHDARYLFEEFRMLMDAHGGPSSNGADSGGNA
;
A
#
# COMPACT_ATOMS: atom_id res chain seq x y z
N VAL A 1 26.79 1.86 35.03
CA VAL A 1 26.78 2.77 33.89
C VAL A 1 27.34 1.99 32.74
N SER A 2 26.45 1.52 31.83
CA SER A 2 26.86 0.86 30.58
C SER A 2 27.68 1.84 29.73
N PRO A 3 28.73 1.38 29.02
CA PRO A 3 29.47 2.25 28.15
C PRO A 3 28.53 2.87 27.12
N ARG A 4 28.64 4.16 26.87
CA ARG A 4 27.97 4.82 25.75
C ARG A 4 28.37 4.07 24.47
N ALA A 5 27.37 3.57 23.75
CA ALA A 5 27.60 3.04 22.40
C ALA A 5 28.39 4.10 21.62
N GLY A 6 29.47 3.67 20.97
CA GLY A 6 30.28 4.56 20.13
C GLY A 6 29.39 5.18 19.08
N THR A 7 29.56 6.45 18.79
CA THR A 7 28.84 7.16 17.72
C THR A 7 29.10 6.39 16.40
N VAL A 8 28.04 5.88 15.78
CA VAL A 8 28.13 5.28 14.45
C VAL A 8 28.52 6.40 13.49
N HIS A 9 29.65 6.25 12.80
CA HIS A 9 30.07 7.22 11.78
C HIS A 9 29.36 6.87 10.48
N ARG A 10 28.60 7.82 9.94
CA ARG A 10 27.93 7.73 8.63
C ARG A 10 28.52 8.75 7.68
N ASP A 11 28.51 8.45 6.39
CA ASP A 11 28.97 9.37 5.35
C ASP A 11 27.99 10.53 5.20
N GLU A 12 28.49 11.73 4.98
CA GLU A 12 27.68 12.90 4.62
C GLU A 12 26.88 12.61 3.35
N ALA A 13 25.62 13.03 3.31
CA ALA A 13 24.72 12.81 2.20
C ALA A 13 23.80 14.01 2.00
N LEU A 14 23.30 14.17 0.79
CA LEU A 14 22.33 15.19 0.43
C LEU A 14 21.03 14.54 -0.09
N LEU A 15 19.90 15.18 0.20
CA LEU A 15 18.64 14.98 -0.51
C LEU A 15 18.39 16.23 -1.37
N VAL A 16 18.22 16.03 -2.68
CA VAL A 16 17.95 17.08 -3.66
C VAL A 16 16.62 16.79 -4.34
N LEU A 17 15.71 17.73 -4.30
CA LEU A 17 14.43 17.67 -5.00
C LEU A 17 14.57 18.23 -6.43
N ALA A 18 13.69 17.84 -7.34
CA ALA A 18 13.73 18.30 -8.73
C ALA A 18 13.53 19.81 -8.90
N ASP A 19 12.97 20.50 -7.89
CA ASP A 19 12.85 21.96 -7.86
C ASP A 19 14.13 22.69 -7.40
N GLY A 20 15.20 21.93 -7.08
CA GLY A 20 16.48 22.46 -6.60
C GLY A 20 16.55 22.62 -5.07
N SER A 21 15.55 22.24 -4.31
CA SER A 21 15.58 22.26 -2.85
C SER A 21 16.57 21.22 -2.33
N VAL A 22 17.47 21.62 -1.43
CA VAL A 22 18.53 20.76 -0.84
C VAL A 22 18.32 20.61 0.66
N PHE A 23 18.58 19.39 1.14
CA PHE A 23 18.59 19.01 2.56
C PHE A 23 19.85 18.21 2.87
N GLU A 24 20.56 18.60 3.89
CA GLU A 24 21.79 17.94 4.36
C GLU A 24 21.44 16.83 5.37
N GLY A 25 22.19 15.73 5.33
CA GLY A 25 22.03 14.59 6.21
C GLY A 25 23.19 13.61 6.12
N GLU A 26 22.94 12.38 6.56
CA GLU A 26 23.92 11.28 6.58
C GLU A 26 23.32 10.03 5.95
N ALA A 27 24.08 9.29 5.15
CA ALA A 27 23.64 8.06 4.49
C ALA A 27 23.54 6.90 5.49
N PHE A 28 22.50 6.06 5.32
CA PHE A 28 22.38 4.77 6.03
C PHE A 28 21.71 3.71 5.15
N GLY A 29 21.73 2.46 5.58
CA GLY A 29 21.23 1.35 4.79
C GLY A 29 22.17 0.99 3.65
N ALA A 30 21.64 0.72 2.45
CA ALA A 30 22.47 0.45 1.28
C ALA A 30 23.02 1.76 0.68
N VAL A 31 24.30 1.77 0.31
CA VAL A 31 24.91 2.89 -0.41
C VAL A 31 25.25 2.43 -1.81
N PRO A 32 24.58 2.94 -2.86
CA PRO A 32 24.92 2.63 -4.25
C PRO A 32 26.35 3.04 -4.61
N ALA A 33 26.99 2.33 -5.52
CA ALA A 33 28.39 2.59 -5.92
C ALA A 33 28.61 3.98 -6.54
N ASP A 34 27.56 4.52 -7.20
CA ASP A 34 27.55 5.88 -7.75
C ASP A 34 27.08 6.93 -6.73
N GLY A 35 26.73 6.51 -5.52
CA GLY A 35 26.24 7.40 -4.46
C GLY A 35 24.87 8.01 -4.73
N VAL A 36 24.05 7.45 -5.65
CA VAL A 36 22.78 8.04 -6.08
C VAL A 36 21.62 7.07 -5.91
N SER A 37 20.57 7.49 -5.22
CA SER A 37 19.26 6.85 -5.18
C SER A 37 18.19 7.83 -5.65
N THR A 38 17.20 7.38 -6.43
CA THR A 38 16.14 8.24 -7.00
C THR A 38 14.76 7.68 -6.77
N GLY A 39 13.75 8.55 -6.71
CA GLY A 39 12.34 8.19 -6.64
C GLY A 39 11.44 9.40 -6.49
N GLU A 40 10.16 9.18 -6.29
CA GLU A 40 9.18 10.23 -5.96
C GLU A 40 9.09 10.40 -4.44
N ALA A 41 9.38 11.59 -3.93
CA ALA A 41 9.32 11.87 -2.50
C ALA A 41 7.88 12.00 -2.03
N VAL A 42 7.51 11.21 -1.02
CA VAL A 42 6.23 11.28 -0.30
C VAL A 42 6.50 11.31 1.19
N PHE A 43 5.55 11.80 2.00
CA PHE A 43 5.69 11.74 3.46
C PHE A 43 4.65 10.81 4.07
N ASN A 44 4.96 10.21 5.21
CA ASN A 44 4.04 9.39 5.99
C ASN A 44 3.97 9.89 7.43
N THR A 45 2.75 9.99 7.97
CA THR A 45 2.46 10.58 9.29
C THR A 45 2.20 9.54 10.39
N VAL A 46 2.44 8.25 10.16
CA VAL A 46 2.28 7.23 11.21
C VAL A 46 3.23 7.46 12.37
N LEU A 47 2.77 7.17 13.59
CA LEU A 47 3.58 7.26 14.80
C LEU A 47 4.43 6.02 15.03
N SER A 48 4.00 4.86 14.53
CA SER A 48 4.67 3.56 14.64
C SER A 48 4.28 2.69 13.45
N GLY A 49 5.01 1.57 13.24
CA GLY A 49 4.77 0.70 12.09
C GLY A 49 5.63 1.08 10.88
N TYR A 50 6.83 1.60 11.12
CA TYR A 50 7.72 1.98 10.01
C TYR A 50 8.14 0.76 9.17
N GLN A 51 8.25 -0.43 9.75
CA GLN A 51 8.60 -1.64 9.01
C GLN A 51 7.47 -2.05 8.06
N GLU A 52 6.23 -2.02 8.53
CA GLU A 52 5.03 -2.26 7.73
C GLU A 52 4.91 -1.25 6.58
N VAL A 53 5.18 0.03 6.85
CA VAL A 53 5.21 1.07 5.80
C VAL A 53 6.30 0.81 4.78
N ILE A 54 7.53 0.51 5.20
CA ILE A 54 8.69 0.29 4.31
C ILE A 54 8.48 -0.96 3.43
N THR A 55 7.81 -1.99 3.97
CA THR A 55 7.57 -3.25 3.26
C THR A 55 6.24 -3.29 2.51
N ASP A 56 5.39 -2.25 2.60
CA ASP A 56 4.17 -2.13 1.80
C ASP A 56 4.51 -1.94 0.31
N PRO A 57 4.13 -2.89 -0.58
CA PRO A 57 4.43 -2.80 -2.01
C PRO A 57 3.84 -1.56 -2.69
N SER A 58 2.82 -0.92 -2.11
CA SER A 58 2.21 0.29 -2.65
C SER A 58 3.18 1.48 -2.72
N TYR A 59 4.32 1.42 -2.01
CA TYR A 59 5.40 2.42 -2.13
C TYR A 59 6.40 2.16 -3.26
N ALA A 60 6.15 1.22 -4.16
CA ALA A 60 7.05 1.01 -5.30
C ALA A 60 7.23 2.32 -6.11
N GLY A 61 8.48 2.67 -6.37
CA GLY A 61 8.87 3.93 -7.04
C GLY A 61 9.01 5.14 -6.13
N GLN A 62 8.61 5.06 -4.85
CA GLN A 62 8.59 6.19 -3.92
C GLN A 62 9.73 6.16 -2.91
N VAL A 63 10.11 7.35 -2.44
CA VAL A 63 11.03 7.58 -1.31
C VAL A 63 10.21 8.13 -0.16
N ILE A 64 10.22 7.43 0.98
CA ILE A 64 9.31 7.66 2.10
C ILE A 64 9.96 8.56 3.14
N ALA A 65 9.44 9.76 3.34
CA ALA A 65 9.83 10.66 4.45
C ALA A 65 8.94 10.44 5.66
N PHE A 66 9.49 9.93 6.76
CA PHE A 66 8.76 9.77 8.00
C PHE A 66 8.69 11.09 8.77
N THR A 67 7.47 11.50 9.14
CA THR A 67 7.28 12.72 9.95
C THR A 67 7.55 12.48 11.44
N TYR A 68 7.42 11.23 11.91
CA TYR A 68 7.79 10.86 13.26
C TYR A 68 9.31 10.94 13.43
N PRO A 69 9.82 11.62 14.49
CA PRO A 69 11.24 11.96 14.53
C PRO A 69 12.17 10.77 14.78
N HIS A 70 11.77 9.77 15.57
CA HIS A 70 12.60 8.63 15.96
C HIS A 70 12.18 7.36 15.21
N ILE A 71 12.95 6.95 14.22
CA ILE A 71 12.71 5.75 13.43
C ILE A 71 13.78 4.69 13.72
N GLY A 72 13.39 3.41 13.72
CA GLY A 72 14.29 2.31 14.08
C GLY A 72 14.35 1.99 15.59
N ASN A 73 13.66 2.75 16.42
CA ASN A 73 13.76 2.69 17.90
C ASN A 73 13.26 1.38 18.51
N TYR A 74 12.38 0.63 17.86
CA TYR A 74 11.95 -0.70 18.31
C TYR A 74 12.47 -1.86 17.43
N GLY A 75 13.37 -1.55 16.47
CA GLY A 75 13.99 -2.53 15.59
C GLY A 75 13.09 -3.07 14.51
N VAL A 76 13.47 -4.21 13.95
CA VAL A 76 12.71 -4.94 12.94
C VAL A 76 12.51 -6.39 13.37
N ASN A 77 11.46 -7.03 12.87
CA ASN A 77 11.16 -8.44 13.13
C ASN A 77 10.38 -9.07 11.94
N PRO A 78 10.43 -10.39 11.74
CA PRO A 78 9.86 -11.05 10.56
C PRO A 78 8.33 -11.10 10.52
N THR A 79 7.62 -10.71 11.58
CA THR A 79 6.15 -10.76 11.64
C THR A 79 5.49 -9.44 11.25
N ASP A 80 6.27 -8.35 11.16
CA ASP A 80 5.79 -7.02 10.81
C ASP A 80 6.06 -6.68 9.32
N ASP A 81 6.60 -7.62 8.55
CA ASP A 81 6.75 -7.46 7.10
C ASP A 81 5.40 -7.61 6.39
N GLU A 82 5.10 -6.67 5.50
CA GLU A 82 3.90 -6.69 4.64
C GLU A 82 4.16 -7.33 3.27
N ALA A 83 5.44 -7.52 2.91
CA ALA A 83 5.87 -8.27 1.73
C ALA A 83 7.25 -8.90 2.00
N VAL A 84 7.65 -9.85 1.14
CA VAL A 84 8.95 -10.57 1.24
C VAL A 84 10.16 -9.62 1.23
N ARG A 85 10.00 -8.43 0.65
CA ARG A 85 11.04 -7.40 0.58
C ARG A 85 10.40 -6.01 0.47
N PRO A 86 11.12 -4.95 0.86
CA PRO A 86 10.73 -3.58 0.54
C PRO A 86 10.69 -3.34 -0.99
N HIS A 87 9.72 -2.53 -1.41
CA HIS A 87 9.59 -2.08 -2.80
C HIS A 87 9.79 -0.57 -2.96
N CYS A 88 9.86 0.18 -1.84
CA CYS A 88 10.20 1.59 -1.86
C CYS A 88 11.63 1.82 -2.38
N ARG A 89 11.88 3.03 -2.89
CA ARG A 89 13.18 3.44 -3.43
C ARG A 89 14.14 3.95 -2.38
N GLY A 90 13.62 4.32 -1.21
CA GLY A 90 14.43 4.80 -0.10
C GLY A 90 13.63 5.34 1.06
N VAL A 91 14.34 5.67 2.13
CA VAL A 91 13.78 6.11 3.41
C VAL A 91 14.47 7.38 3.89
N ILE A 92 13.68 8.39 4.24
CA ILE A 92 14.14 9.67 4.78
C ILE A 92 13.66 9.79 6.22
N VAL A 93 14.58 9.97 7.15
CA VAL A 93 14.26 10.10 8.57
C VAL A 93 14.97 11.30 9.21
N ARG A 94 14.40 11.82 10.28
CA ARG A 94 15.06 12.84 11.06
C ARG A 94 16.14 12.26 11.96
N ASP A 95 15.82 11.17 12.64
CA ASP A 95 16.69 10.58 13.66
C ASP A 95 16.58 9.05 13.59
N LEU A 96 17.66 8.41 13.20
CA LEU A 96 17.76 6.95 13.12
C LEU A 96 18.31 6.41 14.44
N ALA A 97 17.57 5.47 15.04
CA ALA A 97 18.03 4.81 16.28
C ALA A 97 19.14 3.80 15.96
N ASP A 98 20.32 4.00 16.53
CA ASP A 98 21.47 3.10 16.41
C ASP A 98 21.27 1.76 17.14
N ALA A 99 20.51 1.79 18.23
CA ALA A 99 20.23 0.61 19.06
C ALA A 99 18.71 0.50 19.33
N PRO A 100 18.05 -0.53 18.79
CA PRO A 100 16.64 -0.74 19.09
C PRO A 100 16.43 -1.21 20.53
N SER A 101 15.29 -0.84 21.11
CA SER A 101 14.90 -1.22 22.47
C SER A 101 13.47 -1.77 22.48
N ASN A 102 13.31 -3.03 22.09
CA ASN A 102 12.04 -3.74 22.12
C ASN A 102 12.29 -5.25 22.21
N TYR A 103 11.47 -5.99 22.98
CA TYR A 103 11.59 -7.44 23.15
C TYR A 103 11.34 -8.23 21.85
N ARG A 104 10.63 -7.65 20.86
CA ARG A 104 10.38 -8.25 19.55
C ARG A 104 11.49 -7.97 18.53
N SER A 105 12.48 -7.13 18.87
CA SER A 105 13.52 -6.75 17.93
C SER A 105 14.45 -7.93 17.60
N HIS A 106 14.61 -8.21 16.31
CA HIS A 106 15.57 -9.17 15.77
C HIS A 106 16.78 -8.48 15.10
N GLY A 107 16.72 -7.16 14.88
CA GLY A 107 17.78 -6.41 14.24
C GLY A 107 17.51 -4.90 14.18
N THR A 108 18.48 -4.15 13.66
CA THR A 108 18.32 -2.73 13.42
C THR A 108 17.65 -2.46 12.08
N LEU A 109 16.97 -1.32 11.95
CA LEU A 109 16.40 -0.88 10.67
C LEU A 109 17.51 -0.66 9.63
N GLU A 110 18.66 -0.10 10.02
CA GLU A 110 19.79 0.12 9.13
C GLU A 110 20.28 -1.18 8.50
N ALA A 111 20.50 -2.24 9.29
CA ALA A 111 20.92 -3.55 8.80
C ALA A 111 19.85 -4.19 7.89
N PHE A 112 18.56 -4.01 8.23
CA PHE A 112 17.45 -4.50 7.41
C PHE A 112 17.45 -3.84 6.02
N LEU A 113 17.53 -2.52 5.96
CA LEU A 113 17.56 -1.79 4.70
C LEU A 113 18.81 -2.15 3.87
N ALA A 114 19.99 -2.21 4.50
CA ALA A 114 21.24 -2.63 3.82
C ALA A 114 21.12 -4.04 3.23
N GLY A 115 20.52 -4.98 3.98
CA GLY A 115 20.32 -6.36 3.54
C GLY A 115 19.35 -6.49 2.35
N HIS A 116 18.45 -5.53 2.18
CA HIS A 116 17.50 -5.46 1.06
C HIS A 116 17.93 -4.51 -0.07
N GLY A 117 19.10 -3.88 0.03
CA GLY A 117 19.57 -2.94 -0.99
C GLY A 117 18.80 -1.62 -1.04
N VAL A 118 18.15 -1.23 0.07
CA VAL A 118 17.40 0.03 0.19
C VAL A 118 18.26 1.09 0.86
N SER A 119 18.38 2.25 0.21
CA SER A 119 19.11 3.41 0.73
C SER A 119 18.26 4.22 1.71
N GLY A 120 18.93 4.87 2.67
CA GLY A 120 18.31 5.81 3.58
C GLY A 120 19.15 7.06 3.79
N ILE A 121 18.52 8.12 4.24
CA ILE A 121 19.18 9.35 4.68
C ILE A 121 18.57 9.82 6.01
N THR A 122 19.43 10.09 7.00
CA THR A 122 19.08 10.56 8.34
C THR A 122 19.59 11.97 8.57
N GLY A 123 19.18 12.63 9.66
CA GLY A 123 19.58 14.02 9.97
C GLY A 123 18.73 15.07 9.25
N ILE A 124 17.82 14.68 8.39
CA ILE A 124 17.01 15.58 7.57
C ILE A 124 16.00 16.36 8.41
N ASP A 125 15.81 17.65 8.12
CA ASP A 125 14.65 18.41 8.63
C ASP A 125 13.36 17.91 7.93
N THR A 126 12.83 16.78 8.42
CA THR A 126 11.62 16.16 7.86
C THR A 126 10.40 17.05 8.03
N ARG A 127 10.35 17.98 9.00
CA ARG A 127 9.26 18.96 9.11
C ARG A 127 9.30 19.97 7.97
N ARG A 128 10.49 20.51 7.62
CA ARG A 128 10.66 21.41 6.46
C ARG A 128 10.29 20.68 5.18
N LEU A 129 10.77 19.42 5.00
CA LEU A 129 10.48 18.60 3.84
C LEU A 129 8.97 18.31 3.71
N THR A 130 8.31 17.88 4.80
CA THR A 130 6.87 17.59 4.80
C THR A 130 6.05 18.83 4.41
N ARG A 131 6.38 20.00 4.94
CA ARG A 131 5.69 21.24 4.56
C ARG A 131 5.91 21.57 3.09
N HIS A 132 7.13 21.37 2.60
CA HIS A 132 7.45 21.57 1.19
C HIS A 132 6.59 20.66 0.29
N LEU A 133 6.56 19.34 0.56
CA LEU A 133 5.76 18.38 -0.20
C LEU A 133 4.26 18.65 -0.11
N ARG A 134 3.75 19.11 1.04
CA ARG A 134 2.35 19.51 1.19
C ARG A 134 1.99 20.71 0.31
N ASP A 135 2.89 21.69 0.23
CA ASP A 135 2.62 22.96 -0.44
C ASP A 135 2.87 22.87 -1.96
N HIS A 136 3.72 21.94 -2.44
CA HIS A 136 4.11 21.79 -3.85
C HIS A 136 3.72 20.44 -4.48
N GLY A 137 3.26 19.48 -3.68
CA GLY A 137 2.94 18.13 -4.14
C GLY A 137 4.10 17.14 -3.96
N SER A 138 3.86 15.88 -4.30
CA SER A 138 4.92 14.88 -4.40
C SER A 138 5.84 15.22 -5.57
N VAL A 139 7.15 15.15 -5.37
CA VAL A 139 8.15 15.58 -6.36
C VAL A 139 9.22 14.52 -6.57
N PRO A 140 9.79 14.41 -7.77
CA PRO A 140 10.99 13.59 -8.01
C PRO A 140 12.14 14.10 -7.15
N CYS A 141 12.94 13.15 -6.63
CA CYS A 141 14.13 13.46 -5.83
C CYS A 141 15.27 12.50 -6.11
N ALA A 142 16.48 12.93 -5.75
CA ALA A 142 17.65 12.09 -5.65
C ALA A 142 18.34 12.34 -4.31
N PHE A 143 18.96 11.30 -3.74
CA PHE A 143 19.68 11.42 -2.48
C PHE A 143 20.83 10.42 -2.41
N GLY A 144 21.82 10.74 -1.58
CA GLY A 144 22.99 9.89 -1.38
C GLY A 144 24.26 10.70 -1.17
N THR A 145 25.41 10.05 -1.39
CA THR A 145 26.75 10.60 -1.12
C THR A 145 27.38 11.30 -2.32
N ALA A 146 26.70 11.31 -3.49
CA ALA A 146 27.17 12.04 -4.67
C ALA A 146 27.07 13.57 -4.46
N GLY A 147 27.77 14.34 -5.31
CA GLY A 147 27.74 15.79 -5.27
C GLY A 147 26.36 16.37 -5.61
N GLU A 148 26.06 17.57 -5.09
CA GLU A 148 24.78 18.26 -5.29
C GLU A 148 24.38 18.37 -6.78
N ALA A 149 25.33 18.70 -7.65
CA ALA A 149 25.08 18.84 -9.09
C ALA A 149 24.64 17.52 -9.75
N ASP A 150 25.26 16.40 -9.35
CA ASP A 150 24.94 15.06 -9.86
C ASP A 150 23.58 14.61 -9.33
N LEU A 151 23.29 14.86 -8.05
CA LEU A 151 22.00 14.57 -7.44
C LEU A 151 20.88 15.41 -8.07
N LEU A 152 21.12 16.70 -8.36
CA LEU A 152 20.12 17.53 -9.05
C LEU A 152 19.84 16.99 -10.45
N ALA A 153 20.89 16.65 -11.20
CA ALA A 153 20.73 16.07 -12.54
C ALA A 153 19.93 14.75 -12.49
N ALA A 154 20.21 13.91 -11.48
CA ALA A 154 19.47 12.66 -11.25
C ALA A 154 18.01 12.91 -10.84
N ALA A 155 17.73 13.90 -9.97
CA ALA A 155 16.37 14.27 -9.57
C ALA A 155 15.55 14.78 -10.74
N LEU A 156 16.13 15.61 -11.62
CA LEU A 156 15.46 16.14 -12.82
C LEU A 156 15.12 15.05 -13.85
N THR A 157 15.87 13.94 -13.85
CA THR A 157 15.63 12.81 -14.76
C THR A 157 14.94 11.63 -14.08
N ALA A 158 14.70 11.70 -12.76
CA ALA A 158 13.98 10.68 -12.03
C ALA A 158 12.55 10.55 -12.57
N ILE A 159 12.13 9.32 -12.83
CA ILE A 159 10.83 9.04 -13.42
C ILE A 159 9.78 9.03 -12.32
N PRO A 160 8.76 9.89 -12.37
CA PRO A 160 7.66 9.89 -11.40
C PRO A 160 6.82 8.60 -11.49
N THR A 161 5.91 8.41 -10.57
CA THR A 161 5.01 7.24 -10.56
C THR A 161 3.86 7.35 -11.56
N ASP A 162 3.59 8.54 -12.07
CA ASP A 162 2.50 8.84 -13.00
C ASP A 162 2.61 8.06 -14.32
N GLY A 163 1.48 7.54 -14.78
CA GLY A 163 1.37 6.87 -16.08
C GLY A 163 2.18 5.56 -16.18
N ARG A 164 2.62 5.00 -15.06
CA ARG A 164 3.46 3.80 -15.04
C ARG A 164 2.70 2.60 -14.49
N ASP A 165 2.87 1.46 -15.17
CA ASP A 165 2.55 0.15 -14.61
C ASP A 165 3.62 -0.25 -13.57
N LEU A 166 3.35 0.02 -12.30
CA LEU A 166 4.17 -0.43 -11.18
C LEU A 166 3.67 -1.76 -10.59
N VAL A 167 2.44 -2.15 -10.91
CA VAL A 167 1.86 -3.42 -10.46
C VAL A 167 2.65 -4.60 -11.01
N SER A 168 3.08 -4.54 -12.27
CA SER A 168 3.91 -5.58 -12.89
C SER A 168 5.24 -5.85 -12.16
N THR A 169 5.72 -4.88 -11.36
CA THR A 169 6.98 -5.00 -10.60
C THR A 169 6.81 -5.61 -9.21
N VAL A 170 5.58 -5.72 -8.72
CA VAL A 170 5.28 -6.18 -7.35
C VAL A 170 4.40 -7.43 -7.31
N THR A 171 3.62 -7.70 -8.34
CA THR A 171 2.72 -8.86 -8.42
C THR A 171 3.46 -10.19 -8.33
N THR A 172 2.84 -11.19 -7.73
CA THR A 172 3.38 -12.55 -7.69
C THR A 172 3.56 -13.14 -9.12
N PRO A 173 4.64 -13.84 -9.38
CA PRO A 173 4.81 -14.52 -10.67
C PRO A 173 4.03 -15.84 -10.77
N THR A 174 3.54 -16.39 -9.65
CA THR A 174 2.89 -17.70 -9.57
C THR A 174 1.69 -17.67 -8.64
N VAL A 175 0.68 -18.51 -8.96
CA VAL A 175 -0.47 -18.72 -8.09
C VAL A 175 -0.04 -19.43 -6.79
N PHE A 176 -0.57 -18.97 -5.66
CA PHE A 176 -0.38 -19.64 -4.38
C PHE A 176 -1.63 -19.54 -3.50
N THR A 177 -1.68 -20.31 -2.42
CA THR A 177 -2.85 -20.34 -1.53
C THR A 177 -2.46 -19.94 -0.10
N ARG A 178 -3.37 -19.24 0.59
CA ARG A 178 -3.29 -18.84 2.01
C ARG A 178 -4.61 -19.15 2.72
N GLY A 179 -4.52 -19.33 4.05
CA GLY A 179 -5.70 -19.60 4.88
C GLY A 179 -6.30 -20.97 4.67
N SER A 180 -7.38 -21.25 5.41
CA SER A 180 -8.10 -22.53 5.38
C SER A 180 -9.58 -22.37 5.77
N GLY A 181 -10.11 -21.14 5.69
CA GLY A 181 -11.52 -20.89 5.96
C GLY A 181 -12.46 -21.51 4.92
N PRO A 182 -13.77 -21.55 5.19
CA PRO A 182 -14.73 -22.28 4.39
C PRO A 182 -15.02 -21.69 3.02
N TYR A 183 -14.84 -20.37 2.85
CA TYR A 183 -15.07 -19.71 1.56
C TYR A 183 -13.86 -19.89 0.63
N ARG A 184 -14.10 -19.84 -0.66
CA ARG A 184 -13.07 -19.79 -1.70
C ARG A 184 -12.98 -18.36 -2.20
N VAL A 185 -11.93 -17.65 -1.88
CA VAL A 185 -11.68 -16.30 -2.35
C VAL A 185 -10.54 -16.32 -3.36
N VAL A 186 -10.74 -15.72 -4.54
CA VAL A 186 -9.65 -15.45 -5.48
C VAL A 186 -9.23 -13.99 -5.27
N ALA A 187 -7.96 -13.79 -4.90
CA ALA A 187 -7.37 -12.48 -4.66
C ALA A 187 -6.39 -12.12 -5.78
N PHE A 188 -6.62 -11.01 -6.45
CA PHE A 188 -5.63 -10.44 -7.36
C PHE A 188 -4.50 -9.79 -6.56
N ASP A 189 -3.28 -10.16 -6.89
CA ASP A 189 -2.09 -9.54 -6.31
C ASP A 189 -1.63 -8.34 -7.15
N PHE A 190 -2.09 -7.16 -6.77
CA PHE A 190 -1.58 -5.89 -7.31
C PHE A 190 -0.43 -5.32 -6.46
N GLY A 191 -0.01 -6.04 -5.45
CA GLY A 191 0.91 -5.67 -4.38
C GLY A 191 0.29 -5.93 -3.01
N ILE A 192 -0.32 -7.12 -2.87
CA ILE A 192 -1.11 -7.51 -1.69
C ILE A 192 -0.24 -7.55 -0.43
N LYS A 193 -0.75 -6.97 0.65
CA LYS A 193 -0.10 -6.97 1.95
C LYS A 193 -0.39 -8.26 2.71
N GLU A 194 0.61 -8.73 3.49
CA GLU A 194 0.46 -9.92 4.33
C GLU A 194 -0.65 -9.74 5.38
N ALA A 195 -0.86 -8.52 5.89
CA ALA A 195 -1.98 -8.23 6.81
C ALA A 195 -3.36 -8.48 6.16
N MET A 196 -3.54 -8.17 4.87
CA MET A 196 -4.78 -8.49 4.15
C MET A 196 -4.95 -10.00 3.99
N LEU A 197 -3.88 -10.71 3.63
CA LEU A 197 -3.91 -12.17 3.51
C LEU A 197 -4.24 -12.86 4.84
N ARG A 198 -3.75 -12.33 5.96
CA ARG A 198 -4.12 -12.84 7.30
C ARG A 198 -5.62 -12.64 7.58
N GLN A 199 -6.18 -11.43 7.33
CA GLN A 199 -7.61 -11.16 7.55
C GLN A 199 -8.51 -12.01 6.65
N LEU A 200 -8.16 -12.15 5.37
CA LEU A 200 -8.90 -13.01 4.44
C LEU A 200 -8.76 -14.49 4.80
N GLY A 201 -7.56 -14.92 5.21
CA GLY A 201 -7.25 -16.31 5.56
C GLY A 201 -8.01 -16.82 6.78
N ASP A 202 -8.43 -15.93 7.69
CA ASP A 202 -9.32 -16.26 8.80
C ASP A 202 -10.75 -16.63 8.34
N LEU A 203 -11.17 -16.10 7.18
CA LEU A 203 -12.50 -16.30 6.60
C LEU A 203 -12.51 -17.36 5.51
N ALA A 204 -11.46 -17.48 4.74
CA ALA A 204 -11.44 -18.17 3.46
C ALA A 204 -10.16 -18.97 3.20
N THR A 205 -10.26 -19.92 2.29
CA THR A 205 -9.12 -20.40 1.51
C THR A 205 -8.91 -19.42 0.36
N VAL A 206 -7.81 -18.65 0.41
CA VAL A 206 -7.51 -17.58 -0.53
C VAL A 206 -6.55 -18.06 -1.60
N THR A 207 -7.00 -18.10 -2.85
CA THR A 207 -6.13 -18.34 -4.02
C THR A 207 -5.64 -17.00 -4.55
N VAL A 208 -4.37 -16.70 -4.34
CA VAL A 208 -3.74 -15.46 -4.82
C VAL A 208 -3.24 -15.67 -6.24
N VAL A 209 -3.66 -14.79 -7.15
CA VAL A 209 -3.35 -14.87 -8.57
C VAL A 209 -2.58 -13.62 -9.03
N PRO A 210 -1.70 -13.74 -10.04
CA PRO A 210 -1.05 -12.59 -10.66
C PRO A 210 -2.04 -11.53 -11.16
N ALA A 211 -1.61 -10.28 -11.15
CA ALA A 211 -2.42 -9.13 -11.60
C ALA A 211 -2.98 -9.27 -13.03
N SER A 212 -2.26 -9.96 -13.88
CA SER A 212 -2.62 -10.18 -15.30
C SER A 212 -3.53 -11.39 -15.55
N THR A 213 -4.05 -12.04 -14.50
CA THR A 213 -4.89 -13.23 -14.64
C THR A 213 -6.21 -12.87 -15.32
N PRO A 214 -6.60 -13.54 -16.43
CA PRO A 214 -7.85 -13.26 -17.12
C PRO A 214 -9.08 -13.59 -16.28
N ALA A 215 -10.16 -12.82 -16.46
CA ALA A 215 -11.44 -13.01 -15.77
C ALA A 215 -11.98 -14.44 -15.88
N ASP A 216 -11.91 -15.05 -17.08
CA ASP A 216 -12.38 -16.41 -17.30
C ASP A 216 -11.61 -17.46 -16.49
N ALA A 217 -10.30 -17.24 -16.29
CA ALA A 217 -9.47 -18.12 -15.44
C ALA A 217 -9.87 -17.99 -13.97
N VAL A 218 -10.16 -16.78 -13.51
CA VAL A 218 -10.65 -16.51 -12.14
C VAL A 218 -12.00 -17.16 -11.91
N LEU A 219 -12.96 -16.96 -12.82
CA LEU A 219 -14.30 -17.57 -12.75
C LEU A 219 -14.23 -19.10 -12.84
N GLY A 220 -13.27 -19.64 -13.61
CA GLY A 220 -13.01 -21.09 -13.70
C GLY A 220 -12.59 -21.73 -12.37
N LEU A 221 -12.07 -20.94 -11.40
CA LEU A 221 -11.79 -21.41 -10.03
C LEU A 221 -13.07 -21.52 -9.18
N ALA A 222 -14.21 -21.12 -9.70
CA ALA A 222 -15.52 -21.09 -9.04
C ALA A 222 -15.45 -20.43 -7.65
N PRO A 223 -14.99 -19.16 -7.53
CA PRO A 223 -14.86 -18.48 -6.25
C PRO A 223 -16.22 -18.12 -5.66
N ASP A 224 -16.28 -18.11 -4.31
CA ASP A 224 -17.40 -17.56 -3.56
C ASP A 224 -17.28 -16.02 -3.44
N GLY A 225 -16.05 -15.46 -3.60
CA GLY A 225 -15.77 -14.03 -3.63
C GLY A 225 -14.45 -13.70 -4.35
N ILE A 226 -14.37 -12.49 -4.88
CA ILE A 226 -13.18 -11.93 -5.55
C ILE A 226 -12.67 -10.76 -4.74
N PHE A 227 -11.37 -10.74 -4.50
CA PHE A 227 -10.70 -9.67 -3.76
C PHE A 227 -9.71 -8.94 -4.68
N LEU A 228 -9.83 -7.61 -4.76
CA LEU A 228 -8.93 -6.73 -5.49
C LEU A 228 -8.02 -6.01 -4.48
N SER A 229 -6.75 -6.35 -4.46
CA SER A 229 -5.82 -5.88 -3.43
C SER A 229 -5.40 -4.42 -3.61
N ASN A 230 -4.68 -3.91 -2.62
CA ASN A 230 -3.87 -2.71 -2.72
C ASN A 230 -2.74 -2.88 -3.74
N GLY A 231 -2.10 -1.76 -4.10
CA GLY A 231 -0.93 -1.76 -4.99
C GLY A 231 -0.45 -0.36 -5.32
N PRO A 232 0.71 -0.27 -6.02
CA PRO A 232 1.34 0.99 -6.38
C PRO A 232 0.84 1.57 -7.70
N GLY A 233 1.08 2.85 -7.90
CA GLY A 233 1.06 3.51 -9.20
C GLY A 233 -0.28 4.14 -9.56
N ASP A 234 -0.41 4.41 -10.84
CA ASP A 234 -1.54 5.10 -11.46
C ASP A 234 -2.54 4.06 -12.01
N PRO A 235 -3.78 4.00 -11.51
CA PRO A 235 -4.78 3.08 -12.04
C PRO A 235 -5.04 3.28 -13.54
N ALA A 236 -4.92 4.51 -14.06
CA ALA A 236 -5.11 4.77 -15.49
C ALA A 236 -4.02 4.14 -16.39
N ALA A 237 -2.88 3.76 -15.81
CA ALA A 237 -1.81 3.03 -16.51
C ALA A 237 -2.11 1.52 -16.67
N LEU A 238 -3.24 1.03 -16.13
CA LEU A 238 -3.59 -0.40 -16.04
C LEU A 238 -4.86 -0.76 -16.86
N PRO A 239 -5.01 -0.31 -18.12
CA PRO A 239 -6.26 -0.49 -18.88
C PRO A 239 -6.61 -1.98 -19.10
N GLY A 240 -5.61 -2.86 -19.21
CA GLY A 240 -5.81 -4.29 -19.34
C GLY A 240 -6.42 -4.91 -18.07
N ILE A 241 -5.93 -4.52 -16.90
CA ILE A 241 -6.46 -4.99 -15.60
C ILE A 241 -7.87 -4.46 -15.39
N ILE A 242 -8.12 -3.16 -15.68
CA ILE A 242 -9.46 -2.55 -15.62
C ILE A 242 -10.44 -3.34 -16.50
N GLY A 243 -10.02 -3.72 -17.71
CA GLY A 243 -10.86 -4.52 -18.62
C GLY A 243 -11.21 -5.90 -18.05
N GLU A 244 -10.26 -6.59 -17.41
CA GLU A 244 -10.55 -7.88 -16.76
C GLU A 244 -11.45 -7.72 -15.53
N VAL A 245 -11.24 -6.69 -14.70
CA VAL A 245 -12.13 -6.38 -13.58
C VAL A 245 -13.53 -6.04 -14.08
N GLN A 246 -13.68 -5.30 -15.19
CA GLN A 246 -14.97 -5.00 -15.80
C GLN A 246 -15.69 -6.29 -16.24
N ARG A 247 -15.00 -7.25 -16.87
CA ARG A 247 -15.58 -8.55 -17.25
C ARG A 247 -16.09 -9.33 -16.02
N LEU A 248 -15.37 -9.31 -14.91
CA LEU A 248 -15.79 -9.93 -13.64
C LEU A 248 -17.05 -9.25 -13.08
N VAL A 249 -17.08 -7.93 -13.09
CA VAL A 249 -18.24 -7.14 -12.64
C VAL A 249 -19.45 -7.34 -13.54
N ASP A 250 -19.27 -7.34 -14.86
CA ASP A 250 -20.36 -7.55 -15.83
C ASP A 250 -20.91 -8.98 -15.79
N HIS A 251 -20.12 -9.97 -15.35
CA HIS A 251 -20.60 -11.30 -15.03
C HIS A 251 -21.60 -11.30 -13.86
N GLY A 252 -21.40 -10.45 -12.86
CA GLY A 252 -22.37 -10.05 -11.84
C GLY A 252 -22.77 -11.10 -10.80
N SER A 253 -22.24 -12.33 -10.86
CA SER A 253 -22.68 -13.41 -9.96
C SER A 253 -21.78 -13.62 -8.74
N VAL A 254 -20.56 -13.08 -8.75
CA VAL A 254 -19.58 -13.28 -7.67
C VAL A 254 -19.34 -11.95 -6.94
N PRO A 255 -19.49 -11.92 -5.61
CA PRO A 255 -19.14 -10.77 -4.79
C PRO A 255 -17.73 -10.27 -5.01
N VAL A 256 -17.55 -8.94 -5.12
CA VAL A 256 -16.24 -8.28 -5.29
C VAL A 256 -15.99 -7.30 -4.15
N PHE A 257 -14.81 -7.39 -3.53
CA PHE A 257 -14.32 -6.41 -2.56
C PHE A 257 -12.98 -5.85 -2.99
N GLY A 258 -12.86 -4.50 -3.08
CA GLY A 258 -11.64 -3.80 -3.48
C GLY A 258 -11.07 -2.91 -2.39
N ILE A 259 -9.73 -2.91 -2.22
CA ILE A 259 -9.02 -2.06 -1.26
C ILE A 259 -7.96 -1.23 -1.99
N CYS A 260 -7.92 0.08 -1.73
CA CYS A 260 -6.93 1.04 -2.21
C CYS A 260 -6.83 1.04 -3.75
N LEU A 261 -5.80 0.50 -4.36
CA LEU A 261 -5.74 0.36 -5.83
C LEU A 261 -6.92 -0.49 -6.35
N GLY A 262 -7.30 -1.54 -5.64
CA GLY A 262 -8.46 -2.38 -5.99
C GLY A 262 -9.78 -1.59 -5.97
N HIS A 263 -9.93 -0.61 -5.07
CA HIS A 263 -11.05 0.34 -5.08
C HIS A 263 -11.05 1.19 -6.35
N GLN A 264 -9.89 1.74 -6.73
CA GLN A 264 -9.75 2.58 -7.92
C GLN A 264 -10.02 1.80 -9.21
N LEU A 265 -9.49 0.57 -9.31
CA LEU A 265 -9.71 -0.32 -10.46
C LEU A 265 -11.18 -0.74 -10.57
N LEU A 266 -11.84 -1.06 -9.44
CA LEU A 266 -13.26 -1.38 -9.40
C LEU A 266 -14.10 -0.16 -9.81
N ALA A 267 -13.78 1.03 -9.31
CA ALA A 267 -14.46 2.27 -9.69
C ALA A 267 -14.34 2.53 -11.21
N CYS A 268 -13.13 2.39 -11.77
CA CYS A 268 -12.91 2.53 -13.21
C CYS A 268 -13.69 1.49 -14.03
N ALA A 269 -13.72 0.23 -13.59
CA ALA A 269 -14.51 -0.83 -14.22
C ALA A 269 -16.02 -0.56 -14.19
N LEU A 270 -16.50 0.18 -13.19
CA LEU A 270 -17.89 0.63 -13.05
C LEU A 270 -18.19 1.96 -13.76
N GLY A 271 -17.20 2.53 -14.47
CA GLY A 271 -17.35 3.72 -15.32
C GLY A 271 -16.91 5.03 -14.68
N ALA A 272 -16.30 5.00 -13.48
CA ALA A 272 -15.71 6.18 -12.86
C ALA A 272 -14.32 6.50 -13.44
N THR A 273 -13.79 7.67 -13.10
CA THR A 273 -12.42 8.10 -13.40
C THR A 273 -11.66 8.40 -12.11
N THR A 274 -10.33 8.44 -12.21
CA THR A 274 -9.45 8.78 -11.09
C THR A 274 -8.62 10.02 -11.40
N TYR A 275 -8.11 10.66 -10.35
CA TYR A 275 -7.19 11.80 -10.45
C TYR A 275 -6.10 11.71 -9.40
N LYS A 276 -4.94 12.33 -9.65
CA LYS A 276 -3.84 12.39 -8.67
C LYS A 276 -4.11 13.48 -7.65
N LEU A 277 -3.98 13.13 -6.37
CA LEU A 277 -3.97 14.08 -5.26
C LEU A 277 -2.65 14.87 -5.24
N PRO A 278 -2.64 16.13 -4.78
CA PRO A 278 -1.42 16.93 -4.78
C PRO A 278 -0.24 16.28 -4.04
N PHE A 279 -0.49 15.68 -2.87
CA PHE A 279 0.55 15.03 -2.04
C PHE A 279 0.13 13.66 -1.49
N GLY A 280 -1.03 13.15 -1.93
CA GLY A 280 -1.58 11.88 -1.48
C GLY A 280 -2.07 11.86 -0.02
N HIS A 281 -2.59 10.72 0.39
CA HIS A 281 -2.94 10.43 1.78
C HIS A 281 -2.03 9.32 2.29
N HIS A 282 -1.19 9.64 3.30
CA HIS A 282 -0.24 8.68 3.88
C HIS A 282 -0.18 8.86 5.40
N GLY A 283 -0.77 7.92 6.14
CA GLY A 283 -0.79 7.99 7.60
C GLY A 283 -1.89 7.15 8.22
N GLY A 284 -1.90 7.06 9.55
CA GLY A 284 -2.86 6.24 10.32
C GLY A 284 -3.88 7.06 11.12
N ASN A 285 -4.19 8.29 10.71
CA ASN A 285 -4.97 9.24 11.50
C ASN A 285 -6.02 10.02 10.68
N HIS A 286 -6.46 9.51 9.54
CA HIS A 286 -7.47 10.17 8.72
C HIS A 286 -8.88 9.79 9.18
N PRO A 287 -9.72 10.78 9.55
CA PRO A 287 -11.11 10.53 9.90
C PRO A 287 -11.95 10.34 8.64
N VAL A 288 -12.59 9.20 8.55
CA VAL A 288 -13.49 8.84 7.44
C VAL A 288 -14.90 8.63 7.99
N ARG A 289 -15.89 9.23 7.34
CA ARG A 289 -17.30 9.09 7.73
C ARG A 289 -17.99 8.07 6.81
N ARG A 290 -18.59 7.05 7.41
CA ARG A 290 -19.55 6.17 6.74
C ARG A 290 -20.86 6.92 6.50
N THR A 291 -21.28 7.07 5.25
CA THR A 291 -22.42 7.90 4.86
C THR A 291 -23.76 7.37 5.41
N GLU A 292 -23.94 6.04 5.39
CA GLU A 292 -25.17 5.37 5.83
C GLU A 292 -25.48 5.58 7.32
N THR A 293 -24.46 5.50 8.18
CA THR A 293 -24.64 5.53 9.65
C THR A 293 -24.20 6.85 10.28
N GLY A 294 -23.44 7.68 9.56
CA GLY A 294 -22.80 8.87 10.09
C GLY A 294 -21.62 8.58 11.03
N ARG A 295 -21.27 7.30 11.27
CA ARG A 295 -20.12 6.91 12.09
C ARG A 295 -18.83 7.42 11.49
N VAL A 296 -17.94 7.92 12.35
CA VAL A 296 -16.58 8.31 11.97
C VAL A 296 -15.61 7.24 12.45
N GLU A 297 -14.71 6.86 11.56
CA GLU A 297 -13.65 5.88 11.78
C GLU A 297 -12.30 6.55 11.55
N ILE A 298 -11.29 6.17 12.32
CA ILE A 298 -9.92 6.60 12.06
C ILE A 298 -9.26 5.53 11.20
N THR A 299 -8.69 5.96 10.08
CA THR A 299 -8.24 5.05 9.02
C THR A 299 -6.75 5.17 8.73
N SER A 300 -6.19 4.07 8.22
CA SER A 300 -4.86 4.02 7.63
C SER A 300 -4.94 4.29 6.13
N GLN A 301 -4.09 5.19 5.64
CA GLN A 301 -4.09 5.70 4.28
C GLN A 301 -2.72 5.53 3.64
N ASN A 302 -2.70 5.07 2.38
CA ASN A 302 -1.51 5.04 1.54
C ASN A 302 -1.89 5.07 0.06
N HIS A 303 -2.26 6.24 -0.46
CA HIS A 303 -2.61 6.40 -1.87
C HIS A 303 -2.33 7.81 -2.38
N ASN A 304 -1.96 7.91 -3.67
CA ASN A 304 -1.76 9.18 -4.37
C ASN A 304 -2.93 9.52 -5.30
N TYR A 305 -3.81 8.57 -5.60
CA TYR A 305 -4.94 8.75 -6.50
C TYR A 305 -6.25 8.58 -5.75
N ALA A 306 -7.30 9.22 -6.24
CA ALA A 306 -8.65 9.13 -5.70
C ALA A 306 -9.67 9.08 -6.85
N VAL A 307 -10.87 8.57 -6.55
CA VAL A 307 -11.99 8.54 -7.51
C VAL A 307 -12.61 9.93 -7.61
N ALA A 308 -12.84 10.38 -8.85
CA ALA A 308 -13.44 11.68 -9.13
C ALA A 308 -14.95 11.66 -8.84
N ALA A 309 -15.39 12.63 -8.02
CA ALA A 309 -16.77 12.70 -7.54
C ALA A 309 -17.82 13.00 -8.63
N ASP A 310 -17.39 13.57 -9.74
CA ASP A 310 -18.23 13.91 -10.90
C ASP A 310 -18.35 12.77 -11.93
N SER A 311 -17.75 11.61 -11.65
CA SER A 311 -17.67 10.50 -12.60
C SER A 311 -18.12 9.15 -12.05
N LEU A 312 -19.00 9.11 -11.05
CA LEU A 312 -19.29 7.92 -10.23
C LEU A 312 -19.84 6.69 -10.99
N GLY A 313 -20.33 6.86 -12.24
CA GLY A 313 -20.82 5.74 -13.04
C GLY A 313 -21.96 4.96 -12.35
N ARG A 314 -21.79 3.64 -12.22
CA ARG A 314 -22.76 2.71 -11.58
C ARG A 314 -22.49 2.52 -10.09
N THR A 315 -22.09 3.59 -9.37
CA THR A 315 -21.71 3.48 -7.94
C THR A 315 -22.40 4.53 -7.08
N GLU A 316 -22.49 4.24 -5.79
CA GLU A 316 -22.86 5.18 -4.73
C GLU A 316 -21.74 5.32 -3.70
N VAL A 317 -21.61 6.53 -3.12
CA VAL A 317 -20.57 6.84 -2.14
C VAL A 317 -20.98 6.32 -0.76
N THR A 318 -20.14 5.45 -0.19
CA THR A 318 -20.35 4.86 1.14
C THR A 318 -19.48 5.48 2.23
N HIS A 319 -18.31 6.03 1.87
CA HIS A 319 -17.36 6.62 2.82
C HIS A 319 -16.74 7.89 2.25
N VAL A 320 -16.50 8.89 3.11
CA VAL A 320 -15.95 10.20 2.74
C VAL A 320 -14.91 10.63 3.77
N ASN A 321 -13.74 11.09 3.30
CA ASN A 321 -12.71 11.69 4.16
C ASN A 321 -13.20 13.04 4.72
N LEU A 322 -13.03 13.24 6.01
CA LEU A 322 -13.48 14.48 6.66
C LEU A 322 -12.46 15.62 6.59
N ASN A 323 -11.22 15.35 6.16
CA ASN A 323 -10.22 16.39 5.99
C ASN A 323 -10.44 17.21 4.71
N ASP A 324 -10.84 16.56 3.61
CA ASP A 324 -10.88 17.18 2.29
C ASP A 324 -12.06 16.74 1.40
N GLY A 325 -12.89 15.83 1.88
CA GLY A 325 -14.07 15.37 1.14
C GLY A 325 -13.80 14.33 0.06
N VAL A 326 -12.58 13.77 -0.01
CA VAL A 326 -12.24 12.70 -0.95
C VAL A 326 -13.13 11.48 -0.71
N ILE A 327 -13.52 10.81 -1.80
CA ILE A 327 -14.29 9.56 -1.75
C ILE A 327 -13.41 8.45 -1.22
N GLU A 328 -13.86 7.84 -0.12
CA GLU A 328 -13.12 6.80 0.59
C GLU A 328 -13.79 5.42 0.52
N GLY A 329 -14.94 5.33 -0.14
CA GLY A 329 -15.60 4.05 -0.36
C GLY A 329 -16.78 4.15 -1.30
N LEU A 330 -17.00 3.08 -2.05
CA LEU A 330 -18.05 2.94 -3.04
C LEU A 330 -18.74 1.58 -2.90
N ARG A 331 -20.02 1.56 -3.31
CA ARG A 331 -20.79 0.34 -3.55
C ARG A 331 -21.38 0.41 -4.94
N SER A 332 -21.41 -0.71 -5.67
CA SER A 332 -22.13 -0.78 -6.93
C SER A 332 -23.64 -0.77 -6.71
N THR A 333 -24.38 -0.16 -7.66
CA THR A 333 -25.85 -0.08 -7.62
C THR A 333 -26.54 -1.29 -8.25
N ASP A 334 -25.82 -2.12 -9.00
CA ASP A 334 -26.36 -3.17 -9.85
C ASP A 334 -25.70 -4.56 -9.72
N VAL A 335 -24.54 -4.65 -9.08
CA VAL A 335 -23.82 -5.91 -8.86
C VAL A 335 -23.31 -6.00 -7.41
N PRO A 336 -23.03 -7.22 -6.89
CA PRO A 336 -22.56 -7.40 -5.51
C PRO A 336 -21.09 -6.97 -5.36
N ALA A 337 -20.81 -5.68 -5.42
CA ALA A 337 -19.47 -5.15 -5.33
C ALA A 337 -19.39 -3.91 -4.44
N PHE A 338 -18.37 -3.85 -3.60
CA PHE A 338 -18.03 -2.66 -2.81
C PHE A 338 -16.53 -2.50 -2.64
N SER A 339 -16.10 -1.32 -2.23
CA SER A 339 -14.68 -1.04 -2.07
C SER A 339 -14.42 0.14 -1.13
N VAL A 340 -13.20 0.19 -0.58
CA VAL A 340 -12.70 1.31 0.22
C VAL A 340 -11.31 1.75 -0.24
N GLN A 341 -11.05 3.06 -0.17
CA GLN A 341 -9.78 3.64 -0.57
C GLN A 341 -8.69 3.44 0.49
N TYR A 342 -9.07 3.42 1.76
CA TYR A 342 -8.19 3.24 2.90
C TYR A 342 -7.92 1.75 3.20
N HIS A 343 -7.05 1.49 4.20
CA HIS A 343 -6.55 0.17 4.55
C HIS A 343 -7.24 -0.38 5.82
N PRO A 344 -8.34 -1.16 5.69
CA PRO A 344 -9.09 -1.68 6.83
C PRO A 344 -8.34 -2.76 7.62
N GLU A 345 -7.31 -3.37 7.04
CA GLU A 345 -6.44 -4.34 7.72
C GLU A 345 -5.62 -3.71 8.85
N GLY A 346 -5.30 -2.38 8.74
CA GLY A 346 -4.62 -1.62 9.77
C GLY A 346 -3.17 -2.06 10.01
N GLY A 347 -2.43 -2.33 8.95
CA GLY A 347 -1.00 -2.66 8.99
C GLY A 347 -0.12 -1.63 8.27
N PRO A 348 0.40 -0.59 8.95
CA PRO A 348 0.10 -0.14 10.31
C PRO A 348 -1.17 0.69 10.39
N GLY A 349 -1.75 0.82 11.58
CA GLY A 349 -2.82 1.78 11.82
C GLY A 349 -3.96 1.27 12.71
N PRO A 350 -5.05 2.05 12.79
CA PRO A 350 -6.25 1.71 13.54
C PRO A 350 -6.98 0.49 12.96
N HIS A 351 -7.76 -0.17 13.80
CA HIS A 351 -8.52 -1.37 13.44
C HIS A 351 -10.04 -1.11 13.34
N ASP A 352 -10.47 0.15 13.32
CA ASP A 352 -11.86 0.56 13.33
C ASP A 352 -12.66 -0.03 12.17
N ALA A 353 -12.00 -0.25 11.02
CA ALA A 353 -12.61 -0.66 9.76
C ALA A 353 -12.52 -2.17 9.47
N ARG A 354 -12.00 -3.00 10.38
CA ARG A 354 -11.89 -4.46 10.16
C ARG A 354 -13.22 -5.16 9.88
N TYR A 355 -14.34 -4.56 10.30
CA TYR A 355 -15.68 -5.07 10.02
C TYR A 355 -15.98 -5.22 8.51
N LEU A 356 -15.24 -4.52 7.63
CA LEU A 356 -15.42 -4.62 6.18
C LEU A 356 -15.08 -6.02 5.63
N PHE A 357 -14.16 -6.76 6.26
CA PHE A 357 -13.92 -8.16 5.92
C PHE A 357 -15.13 -9.03 6.27
N GLU A 358 -15.80 -8.73 7.39
CA GLU A 358 -17.05 -9.39 7.77
C GLU A 358 -18.22 -8.98 6.85
N GLU A 359 -18.29 -7.73 6.38
CA GLU A 359 -19.25 -7.31 5.36
C GLU A 359 -19.03 -8.08 4.04
N PHE A 360 -17.76 -8.32 3.66
CA PHE A 360 -17.46 -9.16 2.51
C PHE A 360 -17.93 -10.61 2.69
N ARG A 361 -17.73 -11.18 3.88
CA ARG A 361 -18.25 -12.51 4.22
C ARG A 361 -19.79 -12.55 4.11
N MET A 362 -20.49 -11.57 4.69
CA MET A 362 -21.95 -11.49 4.59
C MET A 362 -22.44 -11.33 3.15
N LEU A 363 -21.69 -10.61 2.32
CA LEU A 363 -22.00 -10.47 0.90
C LEU A 363 -21.85 -11.81 0.16
N MET A 364 -20.83 -12.60 0.47
CA MET A 364 -20.67 -13.96 -0.05
C MET A 364 -21.80 -14.87 0.39
N ASP A 365 -22.24 -14.82 1.66
CA ASP A 365 -23.38 -15.57 2.18
C ASP A 365 -24.67 -15.27 1.40
N ALA A 366 -24.94 -14.00 1.13
CA ALA A 366 -26.12 -13.57 0.40
C ALA A 366 -26.14 -14.04 -1.08
N HIS A 367 -24.98 -14.46 -1.62
CA HIS A 367 -24.83 -14.87 -3.01
C HIS A 367 -24.46 -16.36 -3.20
N GLY A 368 -24.78 -17.21 -2.22
CA GLY A 368 -24.63 -18.66 -2.33
C GLY A 368 -23.85 -19.32 -1.20
N GLY A 369 -23.13 -18.52 -0.40
CA GLY A 369 -22.32 -19.02 0.73
C GLY A 369 -21.19 -19.97 0.27
N PRO A 370 -20.51 -20.62 1.24
CA PRO A 370 -19.46 -21.55 0.92
C PRO A 370 -20.04 -22.76 0.16
N SER A 371 -19.51 -23.02 -1.04
CA SER A 371 -19.95 -24.16 -1.85
C SER A 371 -19.73 -25.45 -1.07
N SER A 372 -20.79 -26.17 -0.79
CA SER A 372 -20.75 -27.46 -0.13
C SER A 372 -20.07 -28.49 -1.06
N ASN A 373 -18.74 -28.51 -1.08
CA ASN A 373 -17.99 -29.55 -1.78
C ASN A 373 -17.82 -30.77 -0.89
N GLY A 374 -18.60 -31.84 -1.24
CA GLY A 374 -18.11 -33.22 -1.13
C GLY A 374 -18.12 -33.87 0.25
N ALA A 375 -19.25 -33.81 0.94
CA ALA A 375 -19.58 -34.87 1.89
C ALA A 375 -20.80 -35.64 1.40
N ASP A 376 -20.67 -36.30 0.24
CA ASP A 376 -21.57 -37.41 -0.11
C ASP A 376 -21.04 -38.20 -1.33
N SER A 377 -20.16 -39.14 -1.06
CA SER A 377 -20.01 -40.35 -1.90
C SER A 377 -19.30 -41.44 -1.13
N GLY A 378 -19.98 -41.97 -0.11
CA GLY A 378 -19.45 -43.07 0.69
C GLY A 378 -20.52 -43.69 1.56
N GLY A 379 -21.63 -44.05 0.99
CA GLY A 379 -22.70 -44.75 1.68
C GLY A 379 -23.44 -45.74 0.80
N ASN A 380 -23.13 -47.00 0.99
CA ASN A 380 -23.92 -48.19 0.66
C ASN A 380 -23.91 -48.74 -0.79
N ALA A 381 -23.16 -49.80 -0.99
CA ALA A 381 -23.69 -51.09 -1.37
C ALA A 381 -22.79 -52.21 -0.80
#